data_a2aea497b92bccc68981343ed746504a
#
_entry.id   a2aea497b92bccc68981343ed746504a
#
_cell.length_a   1.000
_cell.length_b   1.000
_cell.length_c   1.000
_cell.angle_alpha   90.00
_cell.angle_beta   90.00
_cell.angle_gamma   90.00
#
_symmetry.space_group_name_H-M   'P 1'
#
loop_
_entity.id
_entity.type
_entity.pdbx_description
1 polymer ?
#
loop_
_entity_poly.entity_id
_entity_poly.type
_entity_poly.pdbx_seq_one_letter_code
_entity_poly.pdbx_strand_id
1 'polypeptide(L)'
;MPTLHLLCGKIASGKSTLASTLSAEHAAMRLSEDPWLAQLYPGEILSVADYLRCAQRIRGVLGPLVVGLLESGVNVVLDFPANTLANRQWLLGLAQAAGVPHCLHYLELDDDTCRARLHARNAHGEHDFAATDAEFDLITRHFCVPSEEEGLVIEVHRS
;
A
#
# COMPACT_ATOMS: atom_id res chain seq x y z
N MET A 1 18.93 -6.21 11.51
CA MET A 1 17.83 -7.10 11.16
C MET A 1 16.94 -6.39 10.13
N PRO A 2 16.55 -7.05 9.04
CA PRO A 2 15.69 -6.40 8.06
C PRO A 2 14.32 -6.08 8.64
N THR A 3 13.69 -5.04 8.11
CA THR A 3 12.37 -4.56 8.55
C THR A 3 11.42 -4.52 7.37
N LEU A 4 10.16 -4.92 7.62
CA LEU A 4 9.08 -4.75 6.65
C LEU A 4 8.35 -3.43 6.93
N HIS A 5 8.41 -2.52 5.96
CA HIS A 5 7.71 -1.24 6.04
C HIS A 5 6.40 -1.33 5.27
N LEU A 6 5.31 -0.99 5.92
CA LEU A 6 3.96 -1.03 5.38
C LEU A 6 3.39 0.39 5.32
N LEU A 7 2.51 0.64 4.39
CA LEU A 7 1.94 1.97 4.16
C LEU A 7 0.42 1.92 4.22
N CYS A 8 -0.16 2.77 5.04
CA CYS A 8 -1.61 2.89 5.20
C CYS A 8 -2.02 4.34 4.98
N GLY A 9 -2.98 4.55 4.12
CA GLY A 9 -3.48 5.89 3.83
C GLY A 9 -4.52 5.85 2.72
N LYS A 10 -5.35 6.87 2.68
CA LYS A 10 -6.37 7.02 1.64
C LYS A 10 -5.73 7.29 0.28
N ILE A 11 -6.52 7.19 -0.78
CA ILE A 11 -6.08 7.53 -2.13
C ILE A 11 -5.51 8.97 -2.11
N ALA A 12 -4.37 9.13 -2.76
CA ALA A 12 -3.67 10.42 -2.88
C ALA A 12 -3.17 11.00 -1.54
N SER A 13 -2.98 10.15 -0.53
CA SER A 13 -2.42 10.60 0.77
C SER A 13 -0.90 10.78 0.76
N GLY A 14 -0.21 10.37 -0.30
CA GLY A 14 1.24 10.49 -0.42
C GLY A 14 2.00 9.21 -0.14
N LYS A 15 1.35 8.05 -0.20
CA LYS A 15 1.98 6.76 0.06
C LYS A 15 3.18 6.49 -0.85
N SER A 16 3.03 6.73 -2.16
CA SER A 16 4.11 6.47 -3.12
C SER A 16 5.34 7.34 -2.86
N THR A 17 5.13 8.59 -2.48
CA THR A 17 6.22 9.51 -2.12
C THR A 17 6.94 9.02 -0.88
N LEU A 18 6.19 8.63 0.16
CA LEU A 18 6.77 8.09 1.39
C LEU A 18 7.51 6.77 1.12
N ALA A 19 6.96 5.91 0.26
CA ALA A 19 7.61 4.66 -0.12
C ALA A 19 8.98 4.91 -0.74
N SER A 20 9.10 5.90 -1.62
CA SER A 20 10.38 6.28 -2.23
C SER A 20 11.38 6.77 -1.19
N THR A 21 10.93 7.60 -0.26
CA THR A 21 11.76 8.12 0.83
C THR A 21 12.27 6.99 1.72
N LEU A 22 11.38 6.10 2.15
CA LEU A 22 11.75 4.96 3.00
C LEU A 22 12.71 4.02 2.30
N SER A 23 12.51 3.76 1.01
CA SER A 23 13.41 2.91 0.23
C SER A 23 14.81 3.45 0.19
N ALA A 24 14.96 4.77 0.00
CA ALA A 24 16.26 5.42 -0.03
C ALA A 24 16.90 5.44 1.36
N GLU A 25 16.15 5.78 2.40
CA GLU A 25 16.68 5.88 3.78
C GLU A 25 17.14 4.54 4.34
N HIS A 26 16.43 3.46 4.01
CA HIS A 26 16.69 2.14 4.59
C HIS A 26 17.36 1.18 3.62
N ALA A 27 17.76 1.64 2.44
CA ALA A 27 18.31 0.78 1.38
C ALA A 27 17.39 -0.43 1.15
N ALA A 28 16.08 -0.19 1.02
CA ALA A 28 15.07 -1.22 0.94
C ALA A 28 14.64 -1.51 -0.50
N MET A 29 14.20 -2.75 -0.73
CA MET A 29 13.51 -3.10 -1.96
C MET A 29 12.08 -2.58 -1.89
N ARG A 30 11.73 -1.68 -2.80
CA ARG A 30 10.37 -1.16 -2.92
C ARG A 30 9.57 -2.01 -3.89
N LEU A 31 8.39 -2.46 -3.45
CA LEU A 31 7.44 -3.20 -4.27
C LEU A 31 6.11 -2.44 -4.24
N SER A 32 5.60 -2.09 -5.41
CA SER A 32 4.38 -1.27 -5.54
C SER A 32 3.34 -2.03 -6.37
N GLU A 33 2.10 -2.04 -5.89
CA GLU A 33 1.01 -2.76 -6.53
C GLU A 33 0.61 -2.15 -7.87
N ASP A 34 0.44 -0.83 -7.93
CA ASP A 34 -0.13 -0.17 -9.10
C ASP A 34 0.67 -0.38 -10.40
N PRO A 35 2.00 -0.24 -10.42
CA PRO A 35 2.78 -0.53 -11.62
C PRO A 35 2.66 -1.99 -12.07
N TRP A 36 2.57 -2.92 -11.12
CA TRP A 36 2.41 -4.35 -11.43
C TRP A 36 1.05 -4.63 -12.05
N LEU A 37 -0.02 -4.02 -11.50
CA LEU A 37 -1.35 -4.15 -12.07
C LEU A 37 -1.40 -3.62 -13.50
N ALA A 38 -0.79 -2.46 -13.74
CA ALA A 38 -0.74 -1.84 -15.07
C ALA A 38 0.03 -2.70 -16.08
N GLN A 39 1.14 -3.30 -15.65
CA GLN A 39 1.99 -4.13 -16.50
C GLN A 39 1.37 -5.51 -16.81
N LEU A 40 0.82 -6.16 -15.78
CA LEU A 40 0.33 -7.54 -15.89
C LEU A 40 -1.08 -7.62 -16.45
N TYR A 41 -1.89 -6.60 -16.22
CA TYR A 41 -3.31 -6.60 -16.59
C TYR A 41 -3.71 -5.34 -17.36
N PRO A 42 -3.01 -5.00 -18.47
CA PRO A 42 -3.34 -3.80 -19.23
C PRO A 42 -4.75 -3.89 -19.82
N GLY A 43 -5.59 -2.89 -19.56
CA GLY A 43 -6.94 -2.83 -20.07
C GLY A 43 -7.94 -3.81 -19.45
N GLU A 44 -7.55 -4.57 -18.45
CA GLU A 44 -8.40 -5.61 -17.83
C GLU A 44 -9.10 -5.18 -16.56
N ILE A 45 -8.64 -4.08 -15.93
CA ILE A 45 -9.21 -3.60 -14.66
C ILE A 45 -10.22 -2.51 -14.95
N LEU A 46 -11.49 -2.91 -15.07
CA LEU A 46 -12.60 -2.03 -15.42
C LEU A 46 -13.57 -1.79 -14.26
N SER A 47 -13.37 -2.49 -13.15
CA SER A 47 -14.25 -2.42 -11.97
C SER A 47 -13.47 -2.72 -10.70
N VAL A 48 -14.07 -2.45 -9.54
CA VAL A 48 -13.49 -2.82 -8.24
C VAL A 48 -13.34 -4.34 -8.14
N ALA A 49 -14.31 -5.11 -8.66
CA ALA A 49 -14.24 -6.57 -8.66
C ALA A 49 -13.05 -7.08 -9.48
N ASP A 50 -12.78 -6.48 -10.64
CA ASP A 50 -11.61 -6.81 -11.45
C ASP A 50 -10.32 -6.51 -10.70
N TYR A 51 -10.25 -5.34 -10.05
CA TYR A 51 -9.10 -4.96 -9.23
C TYR A 51 -8.84 -5.98 -8.13
N LEU A 52 -9.85 -6.36 -7.37
CA LEU A 52 -9.70 -7.32 -6.27
C LEU A 52 -9.21 -8.67 -6.75
N ARG A 53 -9.72 -9.15 -7.88
CA ARG A 53 -9.30 -10.41 -8.48
C ARG A 53 -7.82 -10.37 -8.88
N CYS A 54 -7.40 -9.32 -9.56
CA CYS A 54 -6.03 -9.15 -10.01
C CYS A 54 -5.07 -8.95 -8.84
N ALA A 55 -5.46 -8.12 -7.88
CA ALA A 55 -4.67 -7.85 -6.67
C ALA A 55 -4.44 -9.14 -5.86
N GLN A 56 -5.46 -9.98 -5.74
CA GLN A 56 -5.35 -11.24 -5.02
C GLN A 56 -4.33 -12.18 -5.66
N ARG A 57 -4.30 -12.24 -6.99
CA ARG A 57 -3.32 -13.05 -7.73
C ARG A 57 -1.90 -12.55 -7.51
N ILE A 58 -1.71 -11.23 -7.56
CA ILE A 58 -0.41 -10.62 -7.30
C ILE A 58 0.05 -10.95 -5.89
N ARG A 59 -0.82 -10.85 -4.89
CA ARG A 59 -0.48 -11.17 -3.50
C ARG A 59 -0.06 -12.62 -3.33
N GLY A 60 -0.71 -13.54 -4.04
CA GLY A 60 -0.37 -14.96 -3.97
C GLY A 60 1.05 -15.25 -4.45
N VAL A 61 1.53 -14.52 -5.43
CA VAL A 61 2.90 -14.64 -5.94
C VAL A 61 3.88 -13.85 -5.08
N LEU A 62 3.48 -12.65 -4.69
CA LEU A 62 4.36 -11.71 -4.02
C LEU A 62 4.63 -12.08 -2.56
N GLY A 63 3.66 -12.67 -1.86
CA GLY A 63 3.81 -13.04 -0.45
C GLY A 63 5.07 -13.85 -0.18
N PRO A 64 5.26 -15.01 -0.84
CA PRO A 64 6.47 -15.81 -0.66
C PRO A 64 7.74 -15.06 -1.06
N LEU A 65 7.69 -14.21 -2.08
CA LEU A 65 8.84 -13.41 -2.50
C LEU A 65 9.26 -12.44 -1.40
N VAL A 66 8.32 -11.74 -0.79
CA VAL A 66 8.59 -10.79 0.29
C VAL A 66 9.20 -11.50 1.49
N VAL A 67 8.63 -12.63 1.88
CA VAL A 67 9.17 -13.43 2.99
C VAL A 67 10.61 -13.85 2.69
N GLY A 68 10.88 -14.32 1.48
CA GLY A 68 12.23 -14.71 1.05
C GLY A 68 13.23 -13.55 1.08
N LEU A 69 12.81 -12.37 0.63
CA LEU A 69 13.65 -11.17 0.68
C LEU A 69 14.02 -10.81 2.12
N LEU A 70 13.03 -10.79 3.00
CA LEU A 70 13.25 -10.48 4.42
C LEU A 70 14.15 -11.52 5.08
N GLU A 71 13.92 -12.80 4.82
CA GLU A 71 14.76 -13.88 5.36
C GLU A 71 16.20 -13.79 4.85
N SER A 72 16.40 -13.22 3.67
CA SER A 72 17.72 -13.01 3.07
C SER A 72 18.43 -11.74 3.57
N GLY A 73 17.82 -11.01 4.49
CA GLY A 73 18.42 -9.81 5.08
C GLY A 73 18.11 -8.52 4.32
N VAL A 74 17.12 -8.51 3.46
CA VAL A 74 16.75 -7.33 2.67
C VAL A 74 15.58 -6.60 3.33
N ASN A 75 15.73 -5.29 3.57
CA ASN A 75 14.61 -4.44 3.97
C ASN A 75 13.62 -4.32 2.82
N VAL A 76 12.34 -4.34 3.12
CA VAL A 76 11.28 -4.26 2.11
C VAL A 76 10.30 -3.15 2.46
N VAL A 77 9.94 -2.34 1.47
CA VAL A 77 8.85 -1.37 1.54
C VAL A 77 7.73 -1.85 0.62
N LEU A 78 6.58 -2.16 1.19
CA LEU A 78 5.40 -2.56 0.41
C LEU A 78 4.45 -1.38 0.25
N ASP A 79 4.39 -0.85 -0.97
CA ASP A 79 3.41 0.17 -1.35
C ASP A 79 2.15 -0.54 -1.86
N PHE A 80 1.50 -1.24 -0.95
CA PHE A 80 0.28 -2.01 -1.17
C PHE A 80 -0.81 -1.48 -0.24
N PRO A 81 -2.09 -1.64 -0.60
CA PRO A 81 -3.17 -1.19 0.27
C PRO A 81 -3.13 -1.86 1.65
N ALA A 82 -3.23 -1.06 2.69
CA ALA A 82 -3.32 -1.50 4.08
C ALA A 82 -4.49 -0.80 4.77
N ASN A 83 -5.60 -0.61 4.05
CA ASN A 83 -6.70 0.24 4.46
C ASN A 83 -7.85 -0.53 5.11
N THR A 84 -7.76 -1.86 5.17
CA THR A 84 -8.76 -2.71 5.81
C THR A 84 -8.07 -3.66 6.79
N LEU A 85 -8.84 -4.20 7.73
CA LEU A 85 -8.33 -5.22 8.67
C LEU A 85 -7.75 -6.42 7.92
N ALA A 86 -8.44 -6.89 6.89
CA ALA A 86 -7.98 -8.05 6.12
C ALA A 86 -6.65 -7.78 5.41
N ASN A 87 -6.49 -6.59 4.82
CA ASN A 87 -5.23 -6.20 4.20
C ASN A 87 -4.09 -6.22 5.22
N ARG A 88 -4.32 -5.61 6.39
CA ARG A 88 -3.29 -5.50 7.42
C ARG A 88 -2.94 -6.84 8.05
N GLN A 89 -3.92 -7.71 8.23
CA GLN A 89 -3.65 -9.07 8.75
C GLN A 89 -2.74 -9.85 7.80
N TRP A 90 -2.99 -9.76 6.50
CA TRP A 90 -2.16 -10.42 5.50
C TRP A 90 -0.73 -9.86 5.52
N LEU A 91 -0.59 -8.55 5.56
CA LEU A 91 0.71 -7.87 5.57
C LEU A 91 1.50 -8.21 6.85
N LEU A 92 0.86 -8.15 8.01
CA LEU A 92 1.48 -8.52 9.29
C LEU A 92 1.96 -9.98 9.26
N GLY A 93 1.18 -10.86 8.65
CA GLY A 93 1.52 -12.26 8.49
C GLY A 93 2.81 -12.48 7.72
N LEU A 94 3.17 -11.60 6.79
CA LEU A 94 4.43 -11.69 6.06
C LEU A 94 5.63 -11.46 6.98
N ALA A 95 5.55 -10.43 7.83
CA ALA A 95 6.60 -10.14 8.79
C ALA A 95 6.74 -11.27 9.81
N GLN A 96 5.62 -11.80 10.28
CA GLN A 96 5.60 -12.92 11.22
C GLN A 96 6.20 -14.18 10.61
N ALA A 97 5.87 -14.48 9.36
CA ALA A 97 6.42 -15.64 8.66
C ALA A 97 7.93 -15.54 8.47
N ALA A 98 8.44 -14.34 8.21
CA ALA A 98 9.88 -14.10 8.08
C ALA A 98 10.60 -13.95 9.42
N GLY A 99 9.86 -13.76 10.51
CA GLY A 99 10.43 -13.56 11.85
C GLY A 99 11.17 -12.21 11.98
N VAL A 100 10.68 -11.16 11.33
CA VAL A 100 11.32 -9.84 11.31
C VAL A 100 10.39 -8.77 11.87
N PRO A 101 10.96 -7.63 12.34
CA PRO A 101 10.15 -6.50 12.76
C PRO A 101 9.45 -5.83 11.58
N HIS A 102 8.38 -5.14 11.87
CA HIS A 102 7.63 -4.35 10.89
C HIS A 102 7.34 -2.96 11.43
N CYS A 103 6.97 -2.05 10.54
CA CYS A 103 6.46 -0.73 10.90
C CYS A 103 5.37 -0.35 9.90
N LEU A 104 4.18 -0.03 10.41
CA LEU A 104 3.08 0.50 9.60
C LEU A 104 3.13 2.03 9.65
N HIS A 105 3.40 2.62 8.50
CA HIS A 105 3.39 4.08 8.35
C HIS A 105 1.99 4.52 7.96
N TYR A 106 1.31 5.19 8.87
CA TYR A 106 -0.05 5.68 8.65
C TYR A 106 -0.02 7.15 8.27
N LEU A 107 -0.42 7.45 7.02
CA LEU A 107 -0.55 8.82 6.54
C LEU A 107 -1.95 9.32 6.89
N GLU A 108 -2.04 10.11 7.96
CA GLU A 108 -3.30 10.64 8.48
C GLU A 108 -3.62 11.98 7.81
N LEU A 109 -4.46 11.94 6.77
CA LEU A 109 -4.94 13.11 6.07
C LEU A 109 -6.47 13.09 5.99
N ASP A 110 -7.09 14.28 5.99
CA ASP A 110 -8.54 14.37 5.82
C ASP A 110 -8.97 14.07 4.38
N ASP A 111 -10.25 13.77 4.20
CA ASP A 111 -10.80 13.40 2.90
C ASP A 111 -10.73 14.54 1.89
N ASP A 112 -10.94 15.78 2.31
CA ASP A 112 -10.91 16.93 1.40
C ASP A 112 -9.51 17.15 0.84
N THR A 113 -8.48 17.03 1.66
CA THR A 113 -7.08 17.13 1.22
C THR A 113 -6.75 16.02 0.23
N CYS A 114 -7.14 14.80 0.52
CA CYS A 114 -6.91 13.66 -0.36
C CYS A 114 -7.64 13.82 -1.69
N ARG A 115 -8.89 14.28 -1.67
CA ARG A 115 -9.69 14.52 -2.87
C ARG A 115 -9.06 15.60 -3.75
N ALA A 116 -8.60 16.71 -3.15
CA ALA A 116 -7.94 17.78 -3.88
C ALA A 116 -6.65 17.29 -4.55
N ARG A 117 -5.86 16.49 -3.84
CA ARG A 117 -4.64 15.88 -4.39
C ARG A 117 -4.95 14.90 -5.52
N LEU A 118 -6.02 14.14 -5.40
CA LEU A 118 -6.48 13.22 -6.44
C LEU A 118 -6.84 13.96 -7.72
N HIS A 119 -7.61 15.07 -7.61
CA HIS A 119 -7.98 15.89 -8.74
C HIS A 119 -6.75 16.47 -9.46
N ALA A 120 -5.79 16.99 -8.69
CA ALA A 120 -4.54 17.52 -9.25
C ALA A 120 -3.74 16.42 -9.96
N ARG A 121 -3.65 15.25 -9.37
CA ARG A 121 -2.94 14.09 -9.93
C ARG A 121 -3.58 13.62 -11.24
N ASN A 122 -4.91 13.51 -11.27
CA ASN A 122 -5.65 13.12 -12.48
C ASN A 122 -5.48 14.15 -13.60
N ALA A 123 -5.46 15.44 -13.26
CA ALA A 123 -5.26 16.50 -14.24
C ALA A 123 -3.87 16.45 -14.88
N HIS A 124 -2.85 16.00 -14.15
CA HIS A 124 -1.49 15.85 -14.68
C HIS A 124 -1.27 14.50 -15.41
N GLY A 125 -2.14 13.54 -15.21
CA GLY A 125 -2.02 12.24 -15.87
C GLY A 125 -0.79 11.42 -15.48
N GLU A 126 -0.26 11.62 -14.28
CA GLU A 126 1.00 11.02 -13.82
C GLU A 126 0.86 9.64 -13.20
N HIS A 127 -0.35 9.11 -13.07
CA HIS A 127 -0.59 7.82 -12.42
C HIS A 127 -1.15 6.79 -13.39
N ASP A 128 -0.81 5.52 -13.13
CA ASP A 128 -1.28 4.37 -13.90
C ASP A 128 -2.80 4.23 -13.85
N PHE A 129 -3.41 4.59 -12.71
CA PHE A 129 -4.85 4.52 -12.51
C PHE A 129 -5.37 5.87 -12.03
N ALA A 130 -6.36 6.43 -12.75
CA ALA A 130 -7.04 7.66 -12.37
C ALA A 130 -8.39 7.29 -11.74
N ALA A 131 -8.54 7.55 -10.44
CA ALA A 131 -9.80 7.29 -9.75
C ALA A 131 -10.76 8.47 -9.92
N THR A 132 -12.05 8.17 -10.11
CA THR A 132 -13.12 9.17 -10.11
C THR A 132 -13.51 9.53 -8.69
N ASP A 133 -14.29 10.62 -8.51
CA ASP A 133 -14.86 10.99 -7.21
C ASP A 133 -15.71 9.85 -6.62
N ALA A 134 -16.50 9.18 -7.46
CA ALA A 134 -17.35 8.07 -7.01
C ALA A 134 -16.49 6.90 -6.51
N GLU A 135 -15.39 6.59 -7.20
CA GLU A 135 -14.45 5.54 -6.79
C GLU A 135 -13.72 5.94 -5.51
N PHE A 136 -13.32 7.21 -5.37
CA PHE A 136 -12.72 7.73 -4.15
C PHE A 136 -13.66 7.54 -2.96
N ASP A 137 -14.93 7.93 -3.12
CA ASP A 137 -15.93 7.81 -2.06
C ASP A 137 -16.17 6.35 -1.67
N LEU A 138 -16.24 5.46 -2.65
CA LEU A 138 -16.43 4.03 -2.42
C LEU A 138 -15.27 3.43 -1.64
N ILE A 139 -14.05 3.69 -2.06
CA ILE A 139 -12.84 3.16 -1.44
C ILE A 139 -12.65 3.77 -0.04
N THR A 140 -12.86 5.08 0.10
CA THR A 140 -12.74 5.77 1.38
C THR A 140 -13.75 5.26 2.41
N ARG A 141 -14.94 4.87 1.96
CA ARG A 141 -15.99 4.31 2.82
C ARG A 141 -15.56 3.01 3.49
N HIS A 142 -14.70 2.23 2.84
CA HIS A 142 -14.17 0.98 3.37
C HIS A 142 -12.87 1.15 4.15
N PHE A 143 -12.37 2.39 4.24
CA PHE A 143 -11.15 2.67 5.00
C PHE A 143 -11.40 2.45 6.49
N CYS A 144 -10.54 1.65 7.11
CA CYS A 144 -10.57 1.37 8.54
C CYS A 144 -9.28 1.87 9.17
N VAL A 145 -9.39 2.81 10.11
CA VAL A 145 -8.22 3.39 10.79
C VAL A 145 -7.43 2.26 11.48
N PRO A 146 -6.11 2.20 11.29
CA PRO A 146 -5.31 1.17 11.95
C PRO A 146 -5.25 1.37 13.45
N SER A 147 -5.17 0.26 14.18
CA SER A 147 -5.15 0.23 15.64
C SER A 147 -4.03 -0.67 16.15
N GLU A 148 -3.41 -0.27 17.26
CA GLU A 148 -2.39 -1.09 17.93
C GLU A 148 -2.95 -2.42 18.43
N GLU A 149 -4.25 -2.51 18.63
CA GLU A 149 -4.93 -3.75 19.03
C GLU A 149 -4.80 -4.85 17.98
N GLU A 150 -4.47 -4.49 16.74
CA GLU A 150 -4.22 -5.45 15.66
C GLU A 150 -2.85 -6.12 15.76
N GLY A 151 -2.01 -5.70 16.70
CA GLY A 151 -0.62 -6.17 16.83
C GLY A 151 0.38 -5.39 16.01
N LEU A 152 0.00 -4.20 15.53
CA LEU A 152 0.81 -3.38 14.64
C LEU A 152 1.64 -2.36 15.40
N VAL A 153 2.88 -2.16 14.95
CA VAL A 153 3.70 -1.01 15.34
C VAL A 153 3.39 0.11 14.36
N ILE A 154 2.78 1.17 14.83
CA ILE A 154 2.25 2.25 13.98
C ILE A 154 3.05 3.52 14.17
N GLU A 155 3.51 4.10 13.06
CA GLU A 155 4.10 5.43 13.01
C GLU A 155 3.17 6.34 12.22
N VAL A 156 2.67 7.40 12.87
CA VAL A 156 1.71 8.32 12.25
C VAL A 156 2.44 9.47 11.59
N HIS A 157 2.10 9.71 10.33
CA HIS A 157 2.60 10.85 9.55
C HIS A 157 1.45 11.82 9.30
N ARG A 158 1.63 13.08 9.71
CA ARG A 158 0.69 14.17 9.47
C ARG A 158 1.39 15.22 8.61
N SER A 159 0.67 15.75 7.63
CA SER A 159 1.22 16.78 6.76
C SER A 159 0.62 18.14 7.06
#